data_4fa1ca9d05d9f8824dff259ee10eaedd
#
_entry.id   4fa1ca9d05d9f8824dff259ee10eaedd
#
_cell.length_a   1.000
_cell.length_b   1.000
_cell.length_c   1.000
_cell.angle_alpha   90.00
_cell.angle_beta   90.00
_cell.angle_gamma   90.00
#
_symmetry.space_group_name_H-M   'P 1'
#
loop_
_entity.id
_entity.type
_entity.pdbx_description
1 polymer ?
#
loop_
_entity_poly.entity_id
_entity_poly.type
_entity_poly.pdbx_seq_one_letter_code
_entity_poly.pdbx_strand_id
1 'polypeptide(L)'
;VNLGNKYSIPTMGVVAVGKDMERTDRFFKLATRIVAELGANLVKSYYCDNFEEVVAACPVPIVVAGGKKLPEREALELAYKAIQGGAKGLDMGRNIFQSQNPNAMAKSIAKIVHEKYTDKEAFEYYTDLINR
;
A
#
# COMPACT_ATOMS: atom_id res chain seq x y z
N VAL A 1 15.53 -7.83 -11.38
CA VAL A 1 16.18 -8.51 -10.24
C VAL A 1 17.68 -8.67 -10.49
N ASN A 2 18.11 -9.35 -11.55
CA ASN A 2 19.53 -9.64 -11.79
C ASN A 2 20.43 -8.38 -11.82
N LEU A 3 20.00 -7.31 -12.48
CA LEU A 3 20.73 -6.04 -12.49
C LEU A 3 20.74 -5.38 -11.10
N GLY A 4 19.63 -5.43 -10.37
CA GLY A 4 19.57 -4.95 -9.00
C GLY A 4 20.59 -5.66 -8.11
N ASN A 5 20.59 -6.98 -8.16
CA ASN A 5 21.56 -7.78 -7.40
C ASN A 5 23.02 -7.46 -7.79
N LYS A 6 23.29 -7.29 -9.08
CA LYS A 6 24.64 -6.93 -9.58
C LYS A 6 25.14 -5.60 -9.00
N TYR A 7 24.25 -4.64 -8.79
CA TYR A 7 24.59 -3.29 -8.31
C TYR A 7 24.19 -3.05 -6.85
N SER A 8 23.77 -4.08 -6.12
CA SER A 8 23.28 -3.98 -4.73
C SER A 8 22.12 -3.00 -4.56
N ILE A 9 21.24 -2.91 -5.56
CA ILE A 9 20.05 -2.06 -5.55
C ILE A 9 18.83 -2.95 -5.26
N PRO A 10 18.10 -2.71 -4.16
CA PRO A 10 16.85 -3.43 -3.88
C PRO A 10 15.84 -3.27 -5.01
N THR A 11 15.17 -4.36 -5.36
CA THR A 11 14.17 -4.37 -6.43
C THR A 11 12.77 -4.59 -5.86
N MET A 12 11.83 -3.76 -6.31
CA MET A 12 10.42 -3.93 -6.00
C MET A 12 9.69 -4.62 -7.16
N GLY A 13 9.07 -5.75 -6.87
CA GLY A 13 8.19 -6.40 -7.82
C GLY A 13 6.78 -5.82 -7.73
N VAL A 14 6.16 -5.55 -8.87
CA VAL A 14 4.81 -4.97 -8.93
C VAL A 14 3.82 -6.01 -9.46
N VAL A 15 2.84 -6.35 -8.64
CA VAL A 15 1.71 -7.17 -9.06
C VAL A 15 0.68 -6.26 -9.73
N ALA A 16 0.51 -6.43 -11.03
CA ALA A 16 -0.50 -5.73 -11.82
C ALA A 16 -1.71 -6.65 -12.06
N VAL A 17 -2.90 -6.06 -12.04
CA VAL A 17 -4.15 -6.76 -12.34
C VAL A 17 -4.71 -6.20 -13.63
N GLY A 18 -4.95 -7.06 -14.60
CA GLY A 18 -5.60 -6.71 -15.85
C GLY A 18 -7.03 -6.18 -15.62
N LYS A 19 -7.57 -5.51 -16.64
CA LYS A 19 -8.87 -4.82 -16.54
C LYS A 19 -10.02 -5.78 -16.21
N ASP A 20 -9.91 -7.02 -16.68
CA ASP A 20 -10.92 -8.07 -16.59
C ASP A 20 -10.56 -9.18 -15.59
N MET A 21 -9.53 -8.97 -14.77
CA MET A 21 -9.10 -9.93 -13.76
C MET A 21 -9.72 -9.62 -12.41
N GLU A 22 -10.17 -10.67 -11.72
CA GLU A 22 -10.67 -10.56 -10.36
C GLU A 22 -9.54 -10.28 -9.37
N ARG A 23 -9.80 -9.38 -8.41
CA ARG A 23 -8.87 -9.01 -7.34
C ARG A 23 -9.11 -9.86 -6.10
N THR A 24 -8.92 -11.18 -6.24
CA THR A 24 -9.12 -12.12 -5.14
C THR A 24 -7.86 -12.29 -4.30
N ASP A 25 -8.03 -12.66 -3.04
CA ASP A 25 -6.93 -13.04 -2.15
C ASP A 25 -6.11 -14.20 -2.73
N ARG A 26 -6.78 -15.19 -3.36
CA ARG A 26 -6.12 -16.33 -4.01
C ARG A 26 -5.16 -15.86 -5.11
N PHE A 27 -5.59 -14.93 -5.97
CA PHE A 27 -4.74 -14.38 -7.01
C PHE A 27 -3.52 -13.66 -6.41
N PHE A 28 -3.75 -12.80 -5.42
CA PHE A 28 -2.67 -12.02 -4.81
C PHE A 28 -1.71 -12.89 -3.98
N LYS A 29 -2.20 -13.91 -3.29
CA LYS A 29 -1.33 -14.90 -2.61
C LYS A 29 -0.34 -15.53 -3.58
N LEU A 30 -0.83 -16.01 -4.73
CA LEU A 30 0.01 -16.64 -5.74
C LEU A 30 0.95 -15.61 -6.40
N ALA A 31 0.43 -14.49 -6.85
CA ALA A 31 1.20 -13.50 -7.58
C ALA A 31 2.31 -12.85 -6.73
N THR A 32 2.02 -12.49 -5.48
CA THR A 32 3.04 -11.92 -4.58
C THR A 32 4.13 -12.96 -4.25
N ARG A 33 3.74 -14.22 -4.06
CA ARG A 33 4.67 -15.32 -3.82
C ARG A 33 5.61 -15.54 -4.99
N ILE A 34 5.08 -15.62 -6.22
CA ILE A 34 5.87 -15.77 -7.44
C ILE A 34 6.88 -14.64 -7.58
N VAL A 35 6.45 -13.39 -7.41
CA VAL A 35 7.32 -12.22 -7.54
C VAL A 35 8.45 -12.23 -6.50
N ALA A 36 8.15 -12.62 -5.27
CA ALA A 36 9.13 -12.77 -4.21
C ALA A 36 10.13 -13.89 -4.52
N GLU A 37 9.67 -15.04 -4.96
CA GLU A 37 10.53 -16.19 -5.34
C GLU A 37 11.42 -15.91 -6.55
N LEU A 38 11.01 -15.01 -7.44
CA LEU A 38 11.83 -14.49 -8.53
C LEU A 38 12.93 -13.51 -8.05
N GLY A 39 12.97 -13.22 -6.75
CA GLY A 39 14.03 -12.46 -6.10
C GLY A 39 13.73 -10.98 -5.85
N ALA A 40 12.46 -10.55 -5.89
CA ALA A 40 12.10 -9.21 -5.44
C ALA A 40 12.35 -9.05 -3.95
N ASN A 41 12.91 -7.91 -3.54
CA ASN A 41 13.18 -7.58 -2.13
C ASN A 41 11.94 -7.06 -1.38
N LEU A 42 10.97 -6.53 -2.12
CA LEU A 42 9.64 -6.16 -1.64
C LEU A 42 8.64 -6.26 -2.80
N VAL A 43 7.36 -6.36 -2.47
CA VAL A 43 6.28 -6.48 -3.46
C VAL A 43 5.28 -5.37 -3.28
N LYS A 44 4.90 -4.73 -4.39
CA LYS A 44 3.75 -3.83 -4.45
C LYS A 44 2.53 -4.60 -4.93
N SER A 45 1.47 -4.58 -4.13
CA SER A 45 0.21 -5.26 -4.43
C SER A 45 -0.98 -4.36 -4.12
N TYR A 46 -2.18 -4.78 -4.51
CA TYR A 46 -3.42 -4.11 -4.10
C TYR A 46 -3.95 -4.71 -2.79
N TYR A 47 -4.72 -3.91 -2.06
CA TYR A 47 -5.52 -4.41 -0.95
C TYR A 47 -6.69 -5.25 -1.48
N CYS A 48 -7.02 -6.31 -0.75
CA CYS A 48 -8.18 -7.17 -1.02
C CYS A 48 -8.73 -7.72 0.30
N ASP A 49 -9.87 -8.39 0.23
CA ASP A 49 -10.40 -9.14 1.38
C ASP A 49 -9.39 -10.23 1.80
N ASN A 50 -9.34 -10.55 3.09
CA ASN A 50 -8.37 -11.48 3.69
C ASN A 50 -6.91 -11.12 3.38
N PHE A 51 -6.58 -9.83 3.39
CA PHE A 51 -5.26 -9.33 3.01
C PHE A 51 -4.13 -9.87 3.90
N GLU A 52 -4.43 -10.16 5.17
CA GLU A 52 -3.50 -10.81 6.10
C GLU A 52 -3.01 -12.18 5.60
N GLU A 53 -3.85 -12.93 4.88
CA GLU A 53 -3.43 -14.19 4.26
C GLU A 53 -2.48 -13.97 3.07
N VAL A 54 -2.66 -12.87 2.33
CA VAL A 54 -1.75 -12.48 1.26
C VAL A 54 -0.39 -12.13 1.84
N VAL A 55 -0.37 -11.37 2.94
CA VAL A 55 0.88 -11.03 3.65
C VAL A 55 1.56 -12.28 4.19
N ALA A 56 0.81 -13.19 4.81
CA ALA A 56 1.36 -14.43 5.34
C ALA A 56 1.95 -15.35 4.25
N ALA A 57 1.41 -15.31 3.04
CA ALA A 57 1.90 -16.11 1.91
C ALA A 57 3.15 -15.52 1.24
N CYS A 58 3.45 -14.23 1.43
CA CYS A 58 4.56 -13.54 0.79
C CYS A 58 5.78 -13.48 1.73
N PRO A 59 6.94 -14.04 1.35
CA PRO A 59 8.11 -14.10 2.23
C PRO A 59 8.89 -12.76 2.32
N VAL A 60 8.49 -11.74 1.57
CA VAL A 60 9.11 -10.41 1.60
C VAL A 60 8.08 -9.34 1.96
N PRO A 61 8.50 -8.14 2.41
CA PRO A 61 7.56 -7.06 2.74
C PRO A 61 6.62 -6.71 1.59
N ILE A 62 5.35 -6.42 1.91
CA ILE A 62 4.36 -5.91 0.95
C ILE A 62 4.09 -4.43 1.24
N VAL A 63 4.05 -3.62 0.17
CA VAL A 63 3.50 -2.26 0.17
C VAL A 63 2.22 -2.22 -0.65
N VAL A 64 1.23 -1.48 -0.18
CA VAL A 64 -0.10 -1.45 -0.82
C VAL A 64 -0.24 -0.25 -1.76
N ALA A 65 -0.67 -0.54 -2.99
CA ALA A 65 -0.99 0.45 -4.00
C ALA A 65 -2.32 1.17 -3.68
N GLY A 66 -2.36 2.47 -3.85
CA GLY A 66 -3.56 3.28 -3.61
C GLY A 66 -4.70 3.09 -4.64
N GLY A 67 -4.40 2.55 -5.80
CA GLY A 67 -5.40 2.32 -6.85
C GLY A 67 -5.97 3.61 -7.44
N LYS A 68 -7.29 3.65 -7.64
CA LYS A 68 -8.01 4.85 -8.12
C LYS A 68 -8.04 5.92 -7.02
N LYS A 69 -8.26 7.19 -7.42
CA LYS A 69 -8.54 8.27 -6.47
C LYS A 69 -9.81 7.96 -5.69
N LEU A 70 -9.70 8.04 -4.38
CA LEU A 70 -10.78 7.91 -3.40
C LEU A 70 -10.99 9.27 -2.69
N PRO A 71 -12.15 9.49 -2.08
CA PRO A 71 -12.29 10.53 -1.06
C PRO A 71 -11.22 10.39 0.02
N GLU A 72 -10.75 11.51 0.58
CA GLU A 72 -9.61 11.52 1.51
C GLU A 72 -9.81 10.60 2.72
N ARG A 73 -11.03 10.58 3.27
CA ARG A 73 -11.38 9.69 4.38
C ARG A 73 -11.26 8.22 4.01
N GLU A 74 -11.77 7.84 2.84
CA GLU A 74 -11.70 6.45 2.36
C GLU A 74 -10.26 6.03 2.02
N ALA A 75 -9.44 6.96 1.52
CA ALA A 75 -8.03 6.70 1.27
C ALA A 75 -7.25 6.47 2.57
N LEU A 76 -7.57 7.19 3.64
CA LEU A 76 -6.99 6.97 4.98
C LEU A 76 -7.49 5.66 5.61
N GLU A 77 -8.76 5.32 5.43
CA GLU A 77 -9.32 4.03 5.86
C GLU A 77 -8.63 2.86 5.14
N LEU A 78 -8.41 2.97 3.82
CA LEU A 78 -7.65 1.97 3.06
C LEU A 78 -6.21 1.84 3.58
N ALA A 79 -5.56 2.97 3.85
CA ALA A 79 -4.22 3.00 4.41
C ALA A 79 -4.15 2.28 5.76
N TYR A 80 -5.09 2.57 6.65
CA TYR A 80 -5.19 1.94 7.97
C TYR A 80 -5.42 0.42 7.86
N LYS A 81 -6.42 0.00 7.06
CA LYS A 81 -6.71 -1.43 6.84
C LYS A 81 -5.50 -2.19 6.27
N ALA A 82 -4.78 -1.58 5.33
CA ALA A 82 -3.59 -2.19 4.75
C ALA A 82 -2.48 -2.42 5.79
N ILE A 83 -2.21 -1.42 6.64
CA ILE A 83 -1.21 -1.53 7.71
C ILE A 83 -1.66 -2.55 8.77
N GLN A 84 -2.94 -2.54 9.18
CA GLN A 84 -3.48 -3.53 10.12
C GLN A 84 -3.42 -4.96 9.55
N GLY A 85 -3.65 -5.13 8.24
CA GLY A 85 -3.50 -6.41 7.55
C GLY A 85 -2.05 -6.88 7.36
N GLY A 86 -1.06 -6.10 7.81
CA GLY A 86 0.36 -6.48 7.83
C GLY A 86 1.22 -5.88 6.73
N ALA A 87 0.69 -4.97 5.89
CA ALA A 87 1.53 -4.21 4.97
C ALA A 87 2.60 -3.41 5.73
N LYS A 88 3.79 -3.30 5.13
CA LYS A 88 4.91 -2.55 5.71
C LYS A 88 4.98 -1.10 5.24
N GLY A 89 4.10 -0.72 4.32
CA GLY A 89 4.00 0.63 3.81
C GLY A 89 2.95 0.75 2.71
N LEU A 90 2.89 1.95 2.15
CA LEU A 90 1.94 2.32 1.11
C LEU A 90 2.68 2.99 -0.05
N ASP A 91 2.23 2.72 -1.26
CA ASP A 91 2.70 3.37 -2.49
C ASP A 91 1.48 3.98 -3.19
N MET A 92 1.08 5.14 -2.71
CA MET A 92 -0.11 5.87 -3.14
C MET A 92 0.26 7.14 -3.90
N GLY A 93 -0.01 7.17 -5.21
CA GLY A 93 0.17 8.37 -6.02
C GLY A 93 -1.08 9.26 -6.00
N ARG A 94 -2.10 8.86 -6.77
CA ARG A 94 -3.32 9.66 -6.99
C ARG A 94 -4.05 10.07 -5.73
N ASN A 95 -4.10 9.23 -4.72
CA ASN A 95 -4.74 9.54 -3.45
C ASN A 95 -4.02 10.64 -2.65
N ILE A 96 -2.75 10.91 -2.96
CA ILE A 96 -1.98 12.01 -2.38
C ILE A 96 -2.07 13.25 -3.26
N PHE A 97 -1.54 13.20 -4.49
CA PHE A 97 -1.38 14.41 -5.30
C PHE A 97 -2.69 14.97 -5.87
N GLN A 98 -3.77 14.17 -5.92
CA GLN A 98 -5.11 14.62 -6.31
C GLN A 98 -6.03 14.91 -5.10
N SER A 99 -5.51 14.86 -3.88
CA SER A 99 -6.27 15.29 -2.70
C SER A 99 -6.39 16.81 -2.63
N GLN A 100 -7.32 17.30 -1.84
CA GLN A 100 -7.51 18.73 -1.63
C GLN A 100 -6.22 19.40 -1.10
N ASN A 101 -5.47 18.70 -0.24
CA ASN A 101 -4.17 19.16 0.24
C ASN A 101 -3.18 17.98 0.27
N PRO A 102 -2.31 17.85 -0.77
CA PRO A 102 -1.35 16.75 -0.86
C PRO A 102 -0.38 16.64 0.31
N ASN A 103 0.06 17.77 0.86
CA ASN A 103 0.97 17.79 1.99
C ASN A 103 0.29 17.26 3.27
N ALA A 104 -0.92 17.73 3.56
CA ALA A 104 -1.72 17.23 4.68
C ALA A 104 -2.00 15.72 4.52
N MET A 105 -2.34 15.29 3.31
CA MET A 105 -2.63 13.88 3.02
C MET A 105 -1.40 12.98 3.22
N ALA A 106 -0.25 13.38 2.72
CA ALA A 106 0.99 12.65 2.91
C ALA A 106 1.37 12.54 4.39
N LYS A 107 1.25 13.62 5.16
CA LYS A 107 1.49 13.63 6.61
C LYS A 107 0.53 12.72 7.37
N SER A 108 -0.75 12.73 7.01
CA SER A 108 -1.77 11.89 7.66
C SER A 108 -1.54 10.40 7.39
N ILE A 109 -1.17 10.04 6.17
CA ILE A 109 -0.77 8.67 5.84
C ILE A 109 0.49 8.27 6.61
N ALA A 110 1.47 9.15 6.73
CA ALA A 110 2.69 8.88 7.50
C ALA A 110 2.39 8.61 8.99
N LYS A 111 1.39 9.28 9.58
CA LYS A 111 0.91 9.02 10.94
C LYS A 111 0.37 7.60 11.10
N ILE A 112 -0.39 7.09 10.13
CA ILE A 112 -0.88 5.71 10.13
C ILE A 112 0.29 4.72 10.05
N VAL A 113 1.22 4.95 9.12
CA VAL A 113 2.32 4.02 8.85
C VAL A 113 3.33 3.95 10.00
N HIS A 114 3.70 5.10 10.57
CA HIS A 114 4.81 5.20 11.50
C HIS A 114 4.40 5.39 12.96
N GLU A 115 3.23 5.99 13.21
CA GLU A 115 2.80 6.38 14.56
C GLU A 115 1.54 5.65 15.02
N LYS A 116 1.08 4.64 14.25
CA LYS A 116 -0.06 3.78 14.58
C LYS A 116 -1.40 4.51 14.77
N TYR A 117 -1.56 5.65 14.08
CA TYR A 117 -2.85 6.34 14.07
C TYR A 117 -3.93 5.46 13.44
N THR A 118 -5.13 5.52 14.01
CA THR A 118 -6.32 4.98 13.35
C THR A 118 -6.71 5.86 12.15
N ASP A 119 -7.57 5.33 11.31
CA ASP A 119 -8.14 6.09 10.18
C ASP A 119 -8.86 7.37 10.64
N LYS A 120 -9.55 7.30 11.79
CA LYS A 120 -10.26 8.45 12.38
C LYS A 120 -9.30 9.53 12.87
N GLU A 121 -8.30 9.16 13.66
CA GLU A 121 -7.27 10.08 14.15
C GLU A 121 -6.49 10.73 12.99
N ALA A 122 -6.19 9.94 11.95
CA ALA A 122 -5.50 10.45 10.77
C ALA A 122 -6.39 11.42 9.96
N PHE A 123 -7.70 11.18 9.91
CA PHE A 123 -8.64 12.10 9.24
C PHE A 123 -8.85 13.38 10.04
N GLU A 124 -8.94 13.30 11.36
CA GLU A 124 -8.96 14.50 12.23
C GLU A 124 -7.69 15.32 12.04
N TYR A 125 -6.52 14.67 12.06
CA TYR A 125 -5.23 15.34 11.81
C TYR A 125 -5.18 15.99 10.42
N TYR A 126 -5.69 15.31 9.38
CA TYR A 126 -5.82 15.87 8.04
C TYR A 126 -6.68 17.14 8.04
N THR A 127 -7.84 17.08 8.68
CA THR A 127 -8.78 18.20 8.76
C THR A 127 -8.18 19.40 9.49
N ASP A 128 -7.46 19.15 10.58
CA ASP A 128 -6.75 20.20 11.32
C ASP A 128 -5.69 20.90 10.49
N LEU A 129 -4.97 20.15 9.64
CA LEU A 129 -3.94 20.71 8.78
C LEU A 129 -4.48 21.58 7.64
N ILE A 130 -5.68 21.28 7.13
CA ILE A 130 -6.30 22.10 6.08
C ILE A 130 -7.02 23.34 6.62
N ASN A 131 -7.39 23.35 7.90
CA ASN A 131 -8.07 24.48 8.54
C ASN A 131 -7.10 25.51 9.18
N ARG A 132 -5.81 25.25 9.11
CA ARG A 132 -4.72 26.16 9.56
C ARG A 132 -4.24 27.04 8.42
#